data_e5ed8529e75584fa5ca75384d098ec30
#
_entry.id   e5ed8529e75584fa5ca75384d098ec30
#
_cell.length_a   1.000
_cell.length_b   1.000
_cell.length_c   1.000
_cell.angle_alpha   90.00
_cell.angle_beta   90.00
_cell.angle_gamma   90.00
#
_symmetry.space_group_name_H-M   'P 1'
#
loop_
_entity.id
_entity.type
_entity.pdbx_description
1 polymer ?
#
loop_
_entity_poly.entity_id
_entity_poly.type
_entity_poly.pdbx_seq_one_letter_code
_entity_poly.pdbx_strand_id
1 'polypeptide(L)'
;MSDGAVAAYTDHDDGATSGLPIVFLHGLTQQQHYWGPVLARLPGRRVIAVDQRGHGEASGPQVTEQSDFSIPRLARDVIEVLDQVGVPEAVVVGHSWGASVALHAAAVWPERVRAAVLIDGGLFGPRHLVASGRSAQDVREALRPPALGIPESALWEAIAAGDLAAYWSPDIQRALAPTFRVDESGRAFTRLGMERHMAVLDGLFDYDPTPDITTMTRPTWAVLCEPGAPHPSDGSSSARAWDASDATDAPESLTDAWLDARREAIALLRSPFYLQRWTGADHDVPLQWPALVAGLVETVLEHPDNRGETE
;
A
#
# COMPACT_ATOMS: atom_id res chain seq x y z
N MET A 1 -10.46 2.80 18.21
CA MET A 1 -9.42 3.82 18.12
C MET A 1 -9.59 4.85 19.21
N SER A 2 -8.49 5.44 19.69
CA SER A 2 -8.49 6.41 20.79
C SER A 2 -9.26 7.71 20.51
N ASP A 3 -9.47 8.04 19.25
CA ASP A 3 -10.23 9.22 18.77
C ASP A 3 -11.67 8.93 18.38
N GLY A 4 -12.18 7.73 18.68
CA GLY A 4 -13.54 7.29 18.36
C GLY A 4 -13.74 6.72 16.96
N ALA A 5 -12.70 6.70 16.09
CA ALA A 5 -12.76 5.99 14.83
C ALA A 5 -12.87 4.48 15.05
N VAL A 6 -13.53 3.79 14.12
CA VAL A 6 -13.69 2.33 14.16
C VAL A 6 -12.48 1.68 13.46
N ALA A 7 -11.85 0.71 14.12
CA ALA A 7 -10.96 -0.22 13.45
C ALA A 7 -11.77 -1.29 12.72
N ALA A 8 -11.38 -1.60 11.50
CA ALA A 8 -11.89 -2.74 10.77
C ALA A 8 -10.70 -3.59 10.29
N TYR A 9 -10.75 -4.87 10.55
CA TYR A 9 -9.69 -5.81 10.17
C TYR A 9 -10.23 -7.24 10.15
N THR A 10 -9.56 -8.09 9.40
CA THR A 10 -9.68 -9.56 9.56
C THR A 10 -8.46 -10.06 10.30
N ASP A 11 -8.68 -10.94 11.29
CA ASP A 11 -7.65 -11.64 12.04
C ASP A 11 -7.82 -13.14 11.77
N HIS A 12 -6.91 -13.70 11.00
CA HIS A 12 -6.87 -15.11 10.66
C HIS A 12 -5.83 -15.78 11.56
N ASP A 13 -6.31 -16.41 12.61
CA ASP A 13 -5.52 -17.24 13.52
C ASP A 13 -6.18 -18.63 13.58
N ASP A 14 -5.53 -19.64 12.99
CA ASP A 14 -6.02 -21.02 13.02
C ASP A 14 -5.63 -21.77 14.31
N GLY A 15 -5.00 -21.07 15.26
CA GLY A 15 -4.56 -21.60 16.55
C GLY A 15 -3.35 -22.55 16.48
N ALA A 16 -2.84 -22.82 15.28
CA ALA A 16 -1.65 -23.64 15.04
C ALA A 16 -0.44 -22.78 14.64
N THR A 17 -0.60 -21.47 14.69
CA THR A 17 0.38 -20.49 14.17
C THR A 17 1.63 -20.47 15.03
N SER A 18 2.77 -20.63 14.37
CA SER A 18 4.09 -20.40 14.97
C SER A 18 4.72 -19.14 14.39
N GLY A 19 5.41 -18.37 15.23
CA GLY A 19 6.16 -17.18 14.81
C GLY A 19 5.37 -15.88 14.99
N LEU A 20 5.95 -14.81 14.50
CA LEU A 20 5.38 -13.45 14.62
C LEU A 20 4.11 -13.32 13.77
N PRO A 21 3.05 -12.70 14.32
CA PRO A 21 1.91 -12.27 13.52
C PRO A 21 2.32 -11.25 12.44
N ILE A 22 1.55 -11.21 11.36
CA ILE A 22 1.80 -10.32 10.23
C ILE A 22 0.63 -9.37 10.06
N VAL A 23 0.91 -8.07 10.04
CA VAL A 23 -0.09 -7.04 9.73
C VAL A 23 0.07 -6.58 8.30
N PHE A 24 -1.02 -6.54 7.54
CA PHE A 24 -1.05 -6.09 6.15
C PHE A 24 -1.80 -4.77 6.01
N LEU A 25 -1.13 -3.78 5.40
CA LEU A 25 -1.63 -2.41 5.17
C LEU A 25 -1.71 -2.16 3.66
N HIS A 26 -2.90 -1.95 3.15
CA HIS A 26 -3.19 -1.73 1.73
C HIS A 26 -2.78 -0.34 1.25
N GLY A 27 -2.73 -0.13 -0.07
CA GLY A 27 -2.52 1.16 -0.71
C GLY A 27 -3.75 2.08 -0.68
N LEU A 28 -3.57 3.34 -1.09
CA LEU A 28 -4.66 4.31 -1.22
C LEU A 28 -5.75 3.77 -2.16
N THR A 29 -7.00 3.98 -1.80
CA THR A 29 -8.23 3.43 -2.41
C THR A 29 -8.51 1.95 -2.21
N GLN A 30 -7.54 1.13 -1.84
CA GLN A 30 -7.70 -0.29 -1.61
C GLN A 30 -8.38 -0.58 -0.24
N GLN A 31 -8.44 -1.84 0.15
CA GLN A 31 -8.99 -2.31 1.41
C GLN A 31 -8.40 -3.69 1.76
N GLN A 32 -8.71 -4.25 2.93
CA GLN A 32 -8.07 -5.46 3.46
C GLN A 32 -8.10 -6.68 2.53
N HIS A 33 -9.18 -6.88 1.74
CA HIS A 33 -9.29 -8.04 0.82
C HIS A 33 -8.37 -7.95 -0.39
N TYR A 34 -7.77 -6.78 -0.67
CA TYR A 34 -6.71 -6.61 -1.65
C TYR A 34 -5.57 -7.63 -1.46
N TRP A 35 -5.31 -7.98 -0.22
CA TRP A 35 -4.27 -8.95 0.15
C TRP A 35 -4.69 -10.41 -0.03
N GLY A 36 -5.95 -10.70 -0.34
CA GLY A 36 -6.49 -12.07 -0.45
C GLY A 36 -5.61 -13.05 -1.23
N PRO A 37 -5.12 -12.71 -2.45
CA PRO A 37 -4.21 -13.60 -3.20
C PRO A 37 -2.87 -13.89 -2.49
N VAL A 38 -2.33 -12.95 -1.73
CA VAL A 38 -1.11 -13.12 -0.93
C VAL A 38 -1.40 -13.98 0.29
N LEU A 39 -2.47 -13.67 1.05
CA LEU A 39 -2.84 -14.36 2.27
C LEU A 39 -3.13 -15.85 2.04
N ALA A 40 -3.73 -16.19 0.90
CA ALA A 40 -3.96 -17.58 0.50
C ALA A 40 -2.66 -18.41 0.35
N ARG A 41 -1.50 -17.75 0.34
CA ARG A 41 -0.17 -18.36 0.22
C ARG A 41 0.66 -18.31 1.48
N LEU A 42 0.04 -17.93 2.60
CA LEU A 42 0.66 -17.90 3.94
C LEU A 42 -0.09 -18.83 4.91
N PRO A 43 -0.26 -20.14 4.58
CA PRO A 43 -0.98 -21.06 5.43
C PRO A 43 -0.25 -21.25 6.77
N GLY A 44 -1.00 -21.38 7.86
CA GLY A 44 -0.43 -21.57 9.20
C GLY A 44 0.25 -20.32 9.78
N ARG A 45 0.01 -19.15 9.21
CA ARG A 45 0.47 -17.85 9.75
C ARG A 45 -0.70 -17.07 10.30
N ARG A 46 -0.52 -16.45 11.47
CA ARG A 46 -1.49 -15.46 11.94
C ARG A 46 -1.33 -14.21 11.13
N VAL A 47 -2.38 -13.79 10.41
CA VAL A 47 -2.39 -12.63 9.55
C VAL A 47 -3.53 -11.69 9.92
N ILE A 48 -3.21 -10.40 10.04
CA ILE A 48 -4.14 -9.33 10.38
C ILE A 48 -4.17 -8.37 9.19
N ALA A 49 -5.22 -8.40 8.39
CA ALA A 49 -5.40 -7.46 7.28
C ALA A 49 -6.29 -6.31 7.73
N VAL A 50 -5.78 -5.08 7.62
CA VAL A 50 -6.44 -3.88 8.18
C VAL A 50 -7.07 -3.05 7.07
N ASP A 51 -8.34 -2.69 7.24
CA ASP A 51 -8.91 -1.54 6.54
C ASP A 51 -8.39 -0.27 7.22
N GLN A 52 -7.51 0.42 6.56
CA GLN A 52 -6.98 1.67 7.10
C GLN A 52 -8.08 2.73 7.17
N ARG A 53 -7.94 3.68 8.07
CA ARG A 53 -8.90 4.77 8.32
C ARG A 53 -9.53 5.33 7.04
N GLY A 54 -10.85 5.38 6.98
CA GLY A 54 -11.62 5.87 5.85
C GLY A 54 -11.84 4.88 4.71
N HIS A 55 -11.19 3.71 4.74
CA HIS A 55 -11.28 2.68 3.71
C HIS A 55 -12.14 1.50 4.17
N GLY A 56 -12.60 0.70 3.21
CA GLY A 56 -13.35 -0.53 3.46
C GLY A 56 -14.47 -0.34 4.49
N GLU A 57 -14.47 -1.16 5.52
CA GLU A 57 -15.42 -1.10 6.64
C GLU A 57 -15.01 -0.09 7.73
N ALA A 58 -13.75 0.41 7.70
CA ALA A 58 -13.31 1.54 8.53
C ALA A 58 -13.76 2.92 7.99
N SER A 59 -14.68 2.95 7.02
CA SER A 59 -15.25 4.14 6.38
C SER A 59 -16.57 4.61 7.02
N GLY A 60 -16.82 4.28 8.29
CA GLY A 60 -18.04 4.65 9.01
C GLY A 60 -18.28 6.16 9.06
N PRO A 61 -19.52 6.60 9.46
CA PRO A 61 -19.92 8.00 9.42
C PRO A 61 -19.10 8.93 10.34
N GLN A 62 -18.38 8.36 11.31
CA GLN A 62 -17.45 9.08 12.20
C GLN A 62 -16.12 9.47 11.52
N VAL A 63 -15.84 8.93 10.33
CA VAL A 63 -14.65 9.28 9.54
C VAL A 63 -15.08 10.15 8.37
N THR A 64 -14.65 11.39 8.38
CA THR A 64 -14.95 12.40 7.36
C THR A 64 -13.67 12.86 6.69
N GLU A 65 -13.76 13.74 5.70
CA GLU A 65 -12.61 14.39 5.06
C GLU A 65 -11.82 15.31 6.02
N GLN A 66 -12.41 15.71 7.17
CA GLN A 66 -11.73 16.45 8.23
C GLN A 66 -11.03 15.56 9.25
N SER A 67 -11.16 14.25 9.14
CA SER A 67 -10.44 13.31 10.01
C SER A 67 -8.93 13.40 9.78
N ASP A 68 -8.16 13.08 10.81
CA ASP A 68 -6.71 13.05 10.70
C ASP A 68 -6.25 11.81 9.90
N PHE A 69 -5.75 12.05 8.68
CA PHE A 69 -5.17 11.06 7.79
C PHE A 69 -3.65 11.17 7.70
N SER A 70 -3.02 11.86 8.65
CA SER A 70 -1.56 11.93 8.69
C SER A 70 -0.94 10.55 8.90
N ILE A 71 0.22 10.31 8.31
CA ILE A 71 0.95 9.04 8.46
C ILE A 71 1.20 8.70 9.93
N PRO A 72 1.59 9.65 10.83
CA PRO A 72 1.71 9.37 12.26
C PRO A 72 0.41 8.89 12.91
N ARG A 73 -0.76 9.46 12.52
CA ARG A 73 -2.05 9.00 13.06
C ARG A 73 -2.38 7.59 12.60
N LEU A 74 -2.17 7.31 11.32
CA LEU A 74 -2.44 5.98 10.73
C LEU A 74 -1.53 4.91 11.31
N ALA A 75 -0.25 5.22 11.53
CA ALA A 75 0.68 4.31 12.20
C ALA A 75 0.25 4.02 13.65
N ARG A 76 -0.27 5.01 14.36
CA ARG A 76 -0.87 4.80 15.68
C ARG A 76 -2.11 3.90 15.61
N ASP A 77 -2.94 4.03 14.56
CA ASP A 77 -4.09 3.14 14.35
C ASP A 77 -3.65 1.67 14.26
N VAL A 78 -2.51 1.41 13.59
CA VAL A 78 -1.92 0.05 13.53
C VAL A 78 -1.57 -0.47 14.91
N ILE A 79 -0.92 0.35 15.75
CA ILE A 79 -0.57 -0.04 17.12
C ILE A 79 -1.84 -0.29 17.96
N GLU A 80 -2.87 0.54 17.81
CA GLU A 80 -4.15 0.36 18.49
C GLU A 80 -4.87 -0.93 18.03
N VAL A 81 -4.73 -1.34 16.77
CA VAL A 81 -5.21 -2.65 16.29
C VAL A 81 -4.44 -3.78 16.97
N LEU A 82 -3.10 -3.71 17.03
CA LEU A 82 -2.30 -4.71 17.74
C LEU A 82 -2.72 -4.86 19.21
N ASP A 83 -3.04 -3.75 19.88
CA ASP A 83 -3.54 -3.76 21.26
C ASP A 83 -4.89 -4.47 21.37
N GLN A 84 -5.82 -4.21 20.42
CA GLN A 84 -7.14 -4.82 20.39
C GLN A 84 -7.10 -6.34 20.17
N VAL A 85 -6.19 -6.83 19.32
CA VAL A 85 -6.04 -8.26 19.02
C VAL A 85 -5.08 -8.97 19.98
N GLY A 86 -4.53 -8.26 20.98
CA GLY A 86 -3.63 -8.83 21.99
C GLY A 86 -2.28 -9.26 21.42
N VAL A 87 -1.79 -8.60 20.36
CA VAL A 87 -0.51 -8.91 19.72
C VAL A 87 0.56 -7.96 20.26
N PRO A 88 1.58 -8.45 21.00
CA PRO A 88 2.61 -7.60 21.56
C PRO A 88 3.56 -7.02 20.50
N GLU A 89 3.91 -7.81 19.49
CA GLU A 89 4.78 -7.41 18.38
C GLU A 89 4.41 -8.15 17.08
N ALA A 90 4.66 -7.52 15.93
CA ALA A 90 4.33 -8.07 14.63
C ALA A 90 5.35 -7.67 13.55
N VAL A 91 5.34 -8.39 12.42
CA VAL A 91 5.88 -7.91 11.15
C VAL A 91 4.79 -7.07 10.47
N VAL A 92 5.14 -5.88 9.97
CA VAL A 92 4.19 -5.00 9.27
C VAL A 92 4.54 -4.93 7.80
N VAL A 93 3.61 -5.32 6.95
CA VAL A 93 3.73 -5.30 5.48
C VAL A 93 2.83 -4.21 4.93
N GLY A 94 3.40 -3.23 4.26
CA GLY A 94 2.66 -2.14 3.65
C GLY A 94 2.89 -2.06 2.14
N HIS A 95 1.84 -1.74 1.40
CA HIS A 95 1.89 -1.49 -0.04
C HIS A 95 1.60 -0.01 -0.31
N SER A 96 2.39 0.61 -1.19
CA SER A 96 2.15 1.99 -1.64
C SER A 96 2.04 2.96 -0.45
N TRP A 97 0.91 3.65 -0.28
CA TRP A 97 0.60 4.47 0.89
C TRP A 97 0.72 3.71 2.22
N GLY A 98 0.28 2.44 2.28
CA GLY A 98 0.44 1.59 3.46
C GLY A 98 1.89 1.32 3.82
N ALA A 99 2.82 1.40 2.85
CA ALA A 99 4.25 1.28 3.11
C ALA A 99 4.80 2.50 3.89
N SER A 100 4.26 3.71 3.66
CA SER A 100 4.61 4.89 4.47
C SER A 100 4.15 4.72 5.92
N VAL A 101 2.96 4.15 6.12
CA VAL A 101 2.44 3.83 7.46
C VAL A 101 3.30 2.77 8.15
N ALA A 102 3.69 1.71 7.43
CA ALA A 102 4.55 0.64 7.95
C ALA A 102 5.94 1.16 8.34
N LEU A 103 6.54 2.02 7.49
CA LEU A 103 7.84 2.66 7.77
C LEU A 103 7.77 3.48 9.06
N HIS A 104 6.80 4.37 9.17
CA HIS A 104 6.64 5.22 10.35
C HIS A 104 6.36 4.40 11.61
N ALA A 105 5.50 3.40 11.53
CA ALA A 105 5.22 2.51 12.66
C ALA A 105 6.49 1.79 13.16
N ALA A 106 7.33 1.29 12.24
CA ALA A 106 8.57 0.60 12.59
C ALA A 106 9.63 1.55 13.19
N ALA A 107 9.70 2.79 12.71
CA ALA A 107 10.62 3.79 13.21
C ALA A 107 10.25 4.28 14.63
N VAL A 108 8.94 4.49 14.87
CA VAL A 108 8.45 5.12 16.12
C VAL A 108 8.15 4.10 17.22
N TRP A 109 7.70 2.89 16.85
CA TRP A 109 7.39 1.81 17.81
C TRP A 109 8.20 0.53 17.51
N PRO A 110 9.56 0.60 17.59
CA PRO A 110 10.41 -0.54 17.28
C PRO A 110 10.20 -1.74 18.22
N GLU A 111 9.62 -1.55 19.40
CA GLU A 111 9.23 -2.63 20.32
C GLU A 111 7.94 -3.35 19.92
N ARG A 112 7.12 -2.72 19.04
CA ARG A 112 5.84 -3.28 18.55
C ARG A 112 5.95 -3.79 17.11
N VAL A 113 6.87 -3.23 16.32
CA VAL A 113 7.12 -3.59 14.93
C VAL A 113 8.49 -4.25 14.82
N ARG A 114 8.50 -5.58 14.74
CA ARG A 114 9.73 -6.38 14.70
C ARG A 114 10.50 -6.21 13.39
N ALA A 115 9.78 -6.10 12.30
CA ALA A 115 10.30 -5.83 10.97
C ALA A 115 9.25 -5.16 10.09
N ALA A 116 9.69 -4.43 9.07
CA ALA A 116 8.80 -3.84 8.07
C ALA A 116 9.11 -4.37 6.66
N VAL A 117 8.04 -4.52 5.86
CA VAL A 117 8.13 -4.80 4.43
C VAL A 117 7.42 -3.68 3.68
N LEU A 118 8.16 -2.93 2.90
CA LEU A 118 7.69 -1.77 2.15
C LEU A 118 7.60 -2.16 0.68
N ILE A 119 6.39 -2.32 0.16
CA ILE A 119 6.16 -2.74 -1.22
C ILE A 119 5.76 -1.52 -2.04
N ASP A 120 6.65 -1.12 -2.92
CA ASP A 120 6.52 -0.02 -3.88
C ASP A 120 5.97 1.28 -3.26
N GLY A 121 6.55 1.66 -2.13
CA GLY A 121 6.19 2.87 -1.39
C GLY A 121 7.03 3.08 -0.14
N GLY A 122 6.65 4.06 0.67
CA GLY A 122 7.24 4.34 1.98
C GLY A 122 8.51 5.18 1.96
N LEU A 123 9.39 5.00 0.99
CA LEU A 123 10.70 5.66 0.96
C LEU A 123 10.65 7.09 0.40
N PHE A 124 9.65 7.40 -0.39
CA PHE A 124 9.46 8.70 -1.02
C PHE A 124 7.96 8.93 -1.23
N GLY A 125 7.57 10.17 -1.52
CA GLY A 125 6.16 10.53 -1.68
C GLY A 125 5.97 11.82 -2.49
N PRO A 126 4.72 12.30 -2.63
CA PRO A 126 4.37 13.45 -3.48
C PRO A 126 5.16 14.73 -3.18
N ARG A 127 5.57 14.96 -1.94
CA ARG A 127 6.38 16.14 -1.58
C ARG A 127 7.72 16.21 -2.33
N HIS A 128 8.30 15.07 -2.69
CA HIS A 128 9.55 15.02 -3.44
C HIS A 128 9.35 15.53 -4.89
N LEU A 129 8.14 15.34 -5.43
CA LEU A 129 7.78 15.91 -6.74
C LEU A 129 7.66 17.44 -6.67
N VAL A 130 7.19 17.98 -5.54
CA VAL A 130 7.18 19.42 -5.30
C VAL A 130 8.60 19.98 -5.19
N ALA A 131 9.50 19.27 -4.51
CA ALA A 131 10.90 19.65 -4.38
C ALA A 131 11.63 19.73 -5.75
N SER A 132 11.14 19.03 -6.78
CA SER A 132 11.66 19.13 -8.16
C SER A 132 11.24 20.40 -8.92
N GLY A 133 10.59 21.36 -8.25
CA GLY A 133 10.20 22.66 -8.82
C GLY A 133 8.76 22.76 -9.33
N ARG A 134 7.92 21.76 -9.05
CA ARG A 134 6.48 21.78 -9.33
C ARG A 134 5.70 22.42 -8.20
N SER A 135 4.56 23.02 -8.50
CA SER A 135 3.66 23.46 -7.43
C SER A 135 2.99 22.25 -6.76
N ALA A 136 2.75 22.35 -5.46
CA ALA A 136 2.00 21.33 -4.71
C ALA A 136 0.60 21.11 -5.32
N GLN A 137 -0.01 22.17 -5.84
CA GLN A 137 -1.32 22.09 -6.47
C GLN A 137 -1.29 21.28 -7.78
N ASP A 138 -0.26 21.47 -8.62
CA ASP A 138 -0.13 20.72 -9.87
C ASP A 138 0.11 19.22 -9.60
N VAL A 139 0.97 18.91 -8.63
CA VAL A 139 1.21 17.52 -8.23
C VAL A 139 -0.06 16.90 -7.63
N ARG A 140 -0.77 17.63 -6.77
CA ARG A 140 -2.02 17.18 -6.17
C ARG A 140 -3.10 16.92 -7.22
N GLU A 141 -3.23 17.78 -8.22
CA GLU A 141 -4.20 17.59 -9.30
C GLU A 141 -3.80 16.43 -10.22
N ALA A 142 -2.53 16.27 -10.53
CA ALA A 142 -2.02 15.14 -11.32
C ALA A 142 -2.21 13.77 -10.61
N LEU A 143 -2.26 13.76 -9.28
CA LEU A 143 -2.53 12.56 -8.47
C LEU A 143 -4.02 12.38 -8.13
N ARG A 144 -4.90 13.26 -8.61
CA ARG A 144 -6.34 13.12 -8.45
C ARG A 144 -6.85 11.92 -9.25
N PRO A 145 -7.54 10.96 -8.62
CA PRO A 145 -8.10 9.83 -9.35
C PRO A 145 -9.24 10.28 -10.27
N PRO A 146 -9.52 9.53 -11.34
CA PRO A 146 -10.68 9.82 -12.18
C PRO A 146 -11.98 9.70 -11.37
N ALA A 147 -12.95 10.56 -11.68
CA ALA A 147 -14.28 10.43 -11.10
C ALA A 147 -14.95 9.16 -11.62
N LEU A 148 -15.40 8.29 -10.72
CA LEU A 148 -16.22 7.13 -11.05
C LEU A 148 -17.70 7.52 -11.15
N GLY A 149 -18.57 6.55 -11.33
CA GLY A 149 -19.99 6.72 -11.61
C GLY A 149 -20.32 6.17 -13.00
N ILE A 150 -19.54 5.18 -13.41
CA ILE A 150 -19.67 4.43 -14.66
C ILE A 150 -20.45 3.13 -14.41
N PRO A 151 -21.07 2.51 -15.44
CA PRO A 151 -21.66 1.18 -15.29
C PRO A 151 -20.67 0.18 -14.69
N GLU A 152 -21.15 -0.69 -13.79
CA GLU A 152 -20.29 -1.68 -13.13
C GLU A 152 -19.54 -2.57 -14.15
N SER A 153 -20.22 -2.99 -15.23
CA SER A 153 -19.58 -3.79 -16.30
C SER A 153 -18.42 -3.04 -16.94
N ALA A 154 -18.59 -1.75 -17.23
CA ALA A 154 -17.53 -0.93 -17.80
C ALA A 154 -16.34 -0.74 -16.86
N LEU A 155 -16.59 -0.67 -15.53
CA LEU A 155 -15.51 -0.67 -14.52
C LEU A 155 -14.68 -1.95 -14.64
N TRP A 156 -15.33 -3.11 -14.60
CA TRP A 156 -14.60 -4.39 -14.65
C TRP A 156 -13.90 -4.62 -15.99
N GLU A 157 -14.52 -4.21 -17.11
CA GLU A 157 -13.88 -4.25 -18.42
C GLU A 157 -12.63 -3.38 -18.46
N ALA A 158 -12.68 -2.16 -17.89
CA ALA A 158 -11.53 -1.27 -17.86
C ALA A 158 -10.39 -1.82 -16.99
N ILE A 159 -10.70 -2.34 -15.80
CA ILE A 159 -9.70 -2.92 -14.89
C ILE A 159 -9.06 -4.18 -15.55
N ALA A 160 -9.89 -5.04 -16.14
CA ALA A 160 -9.43 -6.26 -16.80
C ALA A 160 -8.61 -6.01 -18.07
N ALA A 161 -8.75 -4.85 -18.70
CA ALA A 161 -7.97 -4.43 -19.87
C ALA A 161 -6.76 -3.56 -19.53
N GLY A 162 -6.62 -3.16 -18.26
CA GLY A 162 -5.52 -2.33 -17.76
C GLY A 162 -4.27 -3.14 -17.37
N ASP A 163 -3.50 -2.65 -16.43
CA ASP A 163 -2.20 -3.23 -16.03
C ASP A 163 -2.29 -4.65 -15.49
N LEU A 164 -3.44 -5.03 -14.98
CA LEU A 164 -3.70 -6.39 -14.50
C LEU A 164 -4.15 -7.37 -15.62
N ALA A 165 -4.21 -6.94 -16.89
CA ALA A 165 -4.78 -7.73 -17.98
C ALA A 165 -4.16 -9.12 -18.10
N ALA A 166 -2.82 -9.20 -18.01
CA ALA A 166 -2.09 -10.48 -18.11
C ALA A 166 -2.32 -11.42 -16.91
N TYR A 167 -2.82 -10.88 -15.78
CA TYR A 167 -3.00 -11.59 -14.52
C TYR A 167 -4.47 -11.70 -14.12
N TRP A 168 -5.37 -11.09 -14.90
CA TRP A 168 -6.78 -10.98 -14.56
C TRP A 168 -7.40 -12.35 -14.26
N SER A 169 -8.09 -12.43 -13.16
CA SER A 169 -8.74 -13.66 -12.70
C SER A 169 -9.92 -13.34 -11.78
N PRO A 170 -10.84 -14.31 -11.56
CA PRO A 170 -11.91 -14.16 -10.59
C PRO A 170 -11.42 -13.87 -9.16
N ASP A 171 -10.20 -14.31 -8.81
CA ASP A 171 -9.61 -14.05 -7.49
C ASP A 171 -9.20 -12.59 -7.35
N ILE A 172 -8.60 -12.00 -8.39
CA ILE A 172 -8.26 -10.57 -8.43
C ILE A 172 -9.54 -9.73 -8.39
N GLN A 173 -10.56 -10.09 -9.18
CA GLN A 173 -11.84 -9.40 -9.13
C GLN A 173 -12.46 -9.43 -7.72
N ARG A 174 -12.45 -10.59 -7.04
CA ARG A 174 -12.91 -10.71 -5.65
C ARG A 174 -12.11 -9.85 -4.67
N ALA A 175 -10.79 -9.79 -4.85
CA ALA A 175 -9.91 -8.96 -4.02
C ALA A 175 -10.21 -7.46 -4.17
N LEU A 176 -10.54 -7.02 -5.38
CA LEU A 176 -10.81 -5.62 -5.71
C LEU A 176 -12.27 -5.19 -5.46
N ALA A 177 -13.24 -6.11 -5.58
CA ALA A 177 -14.66 -5.78 -5.54
C ALA A 177 -15.08 -4.97 -4.30
N PRO A 178 -14.61 -5.24 -3.07
CA PRO A 178 -14.97 -4.46 -1.90
C PRO A 178 -14.44 -3.02 -1.90
N THR A 179 -13.56 -2.65 -2.83
CA THR A 179 -13.11 -1.27 -3.05
C THR A 179 -14.25 -0.38 -3.57
N PHE A 180 -15.20 -0.99 -4.24
CA PHE A 180 -16.29 -0.29 -4.92
C PHE A 180 -17.64 -0.51 -4.23
N ARG A 181 -18.55 0.41 -4.46
CA ARG A 181 -19.97 0.26 -4.22
C ARG A 181 -20.72 0.49 -5.53
N VAL A 182 -21.79 -0.26 -5.71
CA VAL A 182 -22.68 -0.10 -6.86
C VAL A 182 -23.98 0.50 -6.33
N ASP A 183 -24.47 1.56 -6.96
CA ASP A 183 -25.76 2.17 -6.61
C ASP A 183 -26.96 1.46 -7.27
N GLU A 184 -28.16 1.90 -6.94
CA GLU A 184 -29.41 1.32 -7.47
C GLU A 184 -29.54 1.43 -9.00
N SER A 185 -28.81 2.34 -9.62
CA SER A 185 -28.75 2.50 -11.08
C SER A 185 -27.70 1.62 -11.76
N GLY A 186 -26.96 0.79 -11.01
CA GLY A 186 -25.88 -0.08 -11.51
C GLY A 186 -24.59 0.67 -11.81
N ARG A 187 -24.36 1.84 -11.20
CA ARG A 187 -23.13 2.61 -11.33
C ARG A 187 -22.19 2.35 -10.19
N ALA A 188 -20.93 2.14 -10.52
CA ALA A 188 -19.84 1.89 -9.58
C ALA A 188 -19.13 3.17 -9.15
N PHE A 189 -18.85 3.25 -7.85
CA PHE A 189 -18.09 4.32 -7.19
C PHE A 189 -17.08 3.73 -6.23
N THR A 190 -15.97 4.41 -5.96
CA THR A 190 -15.10 4.02 -4.85
C THR A 190 -15.79 4.23 -3.50
N ARG A 191 -15.61 3.29 -2.57
CA ARG A 191 -16.13 3.44 -1.20
C ARG A 191 -15.49 4.60 -0.45
N LEU A 192 -14.20 4.85 -0.68
CA LEU A 192 -13.48 5.97 -0.09
C LEU A 192 -14.13 7.32 -0.45
N GLY A 193 -14.53 7.49 -1.71
CA GLY A 193 -15.03 8.75 -2.24
C GLY A 193 -13.93 9.78 -2.48
N MET A 194 -14.20 10.75 -3.36
CA MET A 194 -13.19 11.72 -3.81
C MET A 194 -12.66 12.60 -2.68
N GLU A 195 -13.53 13.11 -1.83
CA GLU A 195 -13.17 14.06 -0.76
C GLU A 195 -12.20 13.42 0.24
N ARG A 196 -12.51 12.21 0.73
CA ARG A 196 -11.60 11.47 1.62
C ARG A 196 -10.32 11.03 0.91
N HIS A 197 -10.40 10.63 -0.36
CA HIS A 197 -9.21 10.31 -1.15
C HIS A 197 -8.22 11.49 -1.17
N MET A 198 -8.74 12.69 -1.44
CA MET A 198 -7.89 13.88 -1.47
C MET A 198 -7.36 14.26 -0.08
N ALA A 199 -8.14 14.03 0.99
CA ALA A 199 -7.68 14.25 2.37
C ALA A 199 -6.56 13.27 2.78
N VAL A 200 -6.66 12.00 2.37
CA VAL A 200 -5.58 11.01 2.56
C VAL A 200 -4.33 11.41 1.77
N LEU A 201 -4.51 11.86 0.53
CA LEU A 201 -3.41 12.34 -0.29
C LEU A 201 -2.72 13.55 0.34
N ASP A 202 -3.46 14.49 0.91
CA ASP A 202 -2.91 15.64 1.64
C ASP A 202 -2.06 15.18 2.84
N GLY A 203 -2.52 14.18 3.60
CA GLY A 203 -1.73 13.58 4.69
C GLY A 203 -0.43 12.93 4.21
N LEU A 204 -0.43 12.38 2.99
CA LEU A 204 0.79 11.83 2.38
C LEU A 204 1.73 12.95 1.87
N PHE A 205 1.20 14.08 1.40
CA PHE A 205 2.01 15.25 1.03
C PHE A 205 2.77 15.82 2.22
N ASP A 206 2.17 15.82 3.40
CA ASP A 206 2.76 16.37 4.62
C ASP A 206 3.83 15.46 5.22
N TYR A 207 3.90 14.20 4.80
CA TYR A 207 4.82 13.23 5.33
C TYR A 207 6.21 13.31 4.69
N ASP A 208 7.24 13.39 5.53
CA ASP A 208 8.65 13.25 5.17
C ASP A 208 9.19 11.93 5.71
N PRO A 209 9.53 10.95 4.86
CA PRO A 209 10.07 9.67 5.32
C PRO A 209 11.53 9.75 5.79
N THR A 210 12.25 10.86 5.50
CA THR A 210 13.69 10.98 5.78
C THR A 210 14.05 10.75 7.24
N PRO A 211 13.35 11.34 8.23
CA PRO A 211 13.62 11.07 9.64
C PRO A 211 13.47 9.59 10.00
N ASP A 212 12.40 8.94 9.51
CA ASP A 212 12.12 7.54 9.80
C ASP A 212 13.18 6.63 9.18
N ILE A 213 13.59 6.90 7.93
CA ILE A 213 14.67 6.16 7.27
C ILE A 213 15.97 6.27 8.05
N THR A 214 16.32 7.47 8.51
CA THR A 214 17.61 7.73 9.15
C THR A 214 17.68 7.23 10.60
N THR A 215 16.55 7.11 11.28
CA THR A 215 16.45 6.61 12.66
C THR A 215 16.05 5.16 12.78
N MET A 216 15.78 4.48 11.65
CA MET A 216 15.35 3.08 11.63
C MET A 216 16.36 2.16 12.32
N THR A 217 15.83 1.33 13.23
CA THR A 217 16.62 0.32 13.96
C THR A 217 16.16 -1.11 13.70
N ARG A 218 14.99 -1.29 13.07
CA ARG A 218 14.41 -2.61 12.79
C ARG A 218 14.70 -3.06 11.35
N PRO A 219 14.92 -4.36 11.13
CA PRO A 219 15.09 -4.91 9.78
C PRO A 219 13.93 -4.47 8.88
N THR A 220 14.25 -3.85 7.75
CA THR A 220 13.26 -3.30 6.83
C THR A 220 13.58 -3.71 5.40
N TRP A 221 12.66 -4.42 4.76
CA TRP A 221 12.74 -4.80 3.36
C TRP A 221 11.98 -3.80 2.52
N ALA A 222 12.66 -3.22 1.54
CA ALA A 222 12.07 -2.30 0.60
C ALA A 222 12.07 -2.93 -0.81
N VAL A 223 10.90 -3.06 -1.40
CA VAL A 223 10.71 -3.53 -2.77
C VAL A 223 10.39 -2.35 -3.65
N LEU A 224 11.15 -2.17 -4.72
CA LEU A 224 10.88 -1.21 -5.77
C LEU A 224 10.41 -1.96 -7.01
N CYS A 225 9.19 -1.69 -7.44
CA CYS A 225 8.68 -2.20 -8.71
C CYS A 225 9.29 -1.38 -9.84
N GLU A 226 9.81 -2.08 -10.84
CA GLU A 226 10.38 -1.49 -12.05
C GLU A 226 9.63 -2.08 -13.25
N PRO A 227 8.62 -1.37 -13.80
CA PRO A 227 7.89 -1.85 -14.95
C PRO A 227 8.86 -2.25 -16.05
N GLY A 228 8.75 -3.48 -16.51
CA GLY A 228 9.60 -4.01 -17.60
C GLY A 228 9.25 -3.36 -18.93
N ALA A 229 10.17 -3.44 -19.89
CA ALA A 229 9.78 -3.27 -21.28
C ALA A 229 8.65 -4.27 -21.58
N PRO A 230 7.60 -3.91 -22.36
CA PRO A 230 6.49 -4.81 -22.66
C PRO A 230 7.02 -6.14 -23.15
N HIS A 231 6.49 -7.24 -22.58
CA HIS A 231 6.93 -8.58 -22.95
C HIS A 231 6.71 -8.77 -24.47
N PRO A 232 7.68 -9.21 -25.26
CA PRO A 232 7.58 -9.25 -26.72
C PRO A 232 6.42 -10.11 -27.27
N SER A 233 5.76 -10.91 -26.42
CA SER A 233 4.63 -11.77 -26.79
C SER A 233 3.27 -11.09 -26.73
N ASP A 234 3.17 -9.93 -26.10
CA ASP A 234 1.88 -9.27 -25.89
C ASP A 234 1.83 -8.03 -26.75
N GLY A 235 1.19 -8.12 -27.90
CA GLY A 235 0.94 -6.99 -28.80
C GLY A 235 0.07 -5.87 -28.18
N SER A 236 0.09 -5.73 -26.85
CA SER A 236 -0.57 -4.68 -26.07
C SER A 236 0.49 -3.82 -25.39
N SER A 237 0.54 -2.58 -25.79
CA SER A 237 1.29 -1.53 -25.08
C SER A 237 0.58 -1.21 -23.77
N SER A 238 0.76 -2.02 -22.74
CA SER A 238 0.13 -1.81 -21.43
C SER A 238 1.06 -1.15 -20.40
N ALA A 239 1.84 -0.19 -20.83
CA ALA A 239 2.52 0.73 -19.93
C ALA A 239 1.59 1.92 -19.59
N ARG A 240 0.32 1.68 -19.18
CA ARG A 240 -0.66 2.76 -19.07
C ARG A 240 -1.67 2.61 -17.95
N ALA A 241 -1.25 2.56 -16.71
CA ALA A 241 -2.18 2.82 -15.62
C ALA A 241 -2.03 4.22 -15.02
N TRP A 242 -0.99 4.92 -15.35
CA TRP A 242 -0.83 6.37 -15.16
C TRP A 242 -0.09 6.94 -16.35
N ASP A 243 -0.61 6.70 -17.52
CA ASP A 243 -0.20 7.46 -18.68
C ASP A 243 -0.87 8.83 -18.56
N ALA A 244 -0.10 9.79 -18.08
CA ALA A 244 -0.40 11.21 -18.21
C ALA A 244 -0.50 11.66 -19.69
N SER A 245 -0.55 10.73 -20.66
CA SER A 245 -0.63 11.03 -22.08
C SER A 245 -2.02 11.38 -22.58
N ASP A 246 -3.08 11.16 -21.77
CA ASP A 246 -4.37 11.82 -22.03
C ASP A 246 -4.43 13.28 -21.51
N ALA A 247 -3.46 13.67 -20.68
CA ALA A 247 -3.10 15.05 -20.48
C ALA A 247 -2.00 15.37 -21.49
N THR A 248 -2.38 15.90 -22.63
CA THR A 248 -1.51 16.29 -23.75
C THR A 248 -0.38 17.28 -23.40
N ASP A 249 -0.14 17.54 -22.10
CA ASP A 249 0.89 18.41 -21.53
C ASP A 249 1.44 17.95 -20.18
N ALA A 250 1.28 16.67 -19.78
CA ALA A 250 2.01 16.18 -18.61
C ALA A 250 3.47 15.96 -19.04
N PRO A 251 4.40 16.75 -18.53
CA PRO A 251 5.77 16.70 -19.04
C PRO A 251 6.42 15.38 -18.60
N GLU A 252 7.30 14.85 -19.46
CA GLU A 252 8.28 13.78 -19.20
C GLU A 252 8.90 13.85 -17.78
N SER A 253 8.77 14.99 -17.13
CA SER A 253 9.34 15.37 -15.86
C SER A 253 8.66 14.80 -14.58
N LEU A 254 7.44 14.20 -14.60
CA LEU A 254 6.90 13.54 -13.40
C LEU A 254 7.61 12.20 -13.17
N THR A 255 7.80 11.43 -14.23
CA THR A 255 8.53 10.17 -14.17
C THR A 255 9.99 10.40 -13.75
N ASP A 256 10.66 11.42 -14.31
CA ASP A 256 12.02 11.76 -13.95
C ASP A 256 12.11 12.22 -12.48
N ALA A 257 11.20 13.07 -12.03
CA ALA A 257 11.15 13.52 -10.64
C ALA A 257 10.90 12.36 -9.66
N TRP A 258 10.06 11.39 -10.01
CA TRP A 258 9.89 10.15 -9.24
C TRP A 258 11.17 9.32 -9.20
N LEU A 259 11.85 9.18 -10.34
CA LEU A 259 13.12 8.44 -10.42
C LEU A 259 14.21 9.10 -9.60
N ASP A 260 14.28 10.43 -9.60
CA ASP A 260 15.25 11.18 -8.80
C ASP A 260 14.94 11.05 -7.30
N ALA A 261 13.67 11.22 -6.89
CA ALA A 261 13.24 11.00 -5.52
C ALA A 261 13.57 9.57 -5.04
N ARG A 262 13.38 8.56 -5.89
CA ARG A 262 13.77 7.17 -5.60
C ARG A 262 15.29 7.05 -5.41
N ARG A 263 16.11 7.67 -6.27
CA ARG A 263 17.58 7.64 -6.14
C ARG A 263 18.05 8.29 -4.86
N GLU A 264 17.49 9.46 -4.50
CA GLU A 264 17.79 10.16 -3.26
C GLU A 264 17.42 9.32 -2.03
N ALA A 265 16.22 8.76 -2.00
CA ALA A 265 15.78 7.89 -0.91
C ALA A 265 16.69 6.66 -0.77
N ILE A 266 17.02 5.99 -1.88
CA ILE A 266 17.94 4.83 -1.87
C ILE A 266 19.32 5.23 -1.32
N ALA A 267 19.82 6.41 -1.63
CA ALA A 267 21.10 6.89 -1.15
C ALA A 267 21.14 7.09 0.39
N LEU A 268 19.99 7.25 1.02
CA LEU A 268 19.87 7.35 2.48
C LEU A 268 19.85 5.98 3.17
N LEU A 269 19.50 4.90 2.46
CA LEU A 269 19.35 3.58 3.06
C LEU A 269 20.68 3.08 3.61
N ARG A 270 20.65 2.62 4.84
CA ARG A 270 21.76 1.97 5.56
C ARG A 270 21.23 0.70 6.20
N SER A 271 22.12 -0.11 6.81
CA SER A 271 21.63 -1.15 7.70
C SER A 271 20.66 -0.52 8.73
N PRO A 272 19.49 -1.08 8.97
CA PRO A 272 19.05 -2.44 8.63
C PRO A 272 18.11 -2.54 7.40
N PHE A 273 18.31 -1.75 6.35
CA PHE A 273 17.51 -1.85 5.13
C PHE A 273 18.04 -2.90 4.15
N TYR A 274 17.11 -3.68 3.58
CA TYR A 274 17.31 -4.67 2.53
C TYR A 274 16.52 -4.26 1.29
N LEU A 275 17.21 -3.71 0.28
CA LEU A 275 16.58 -3.23 -0.94
C LEU A 275 16.48 -4.35 -1.99
N GLN A 276 15.30 -4.55 -2.54
CA GLN A 276 15.04 -5.40 -3.69
C GLN A 276 14.46 -4.58 -4.85
N ARG A 277 14.84 -4.93 -6.07
CA ARG A 277 14.27 -4.37 -7.30
C ARG A 277 13.60 -5.51 -8.07
N TRP A 278 12.32 -5.36 -8.36
CA TRP A 278 11.55 -6.35 -9.06
C TRP A 278 11.24 -5.85 -10.47
N THR A 279 12.09 -6.25 -11.43
CA THR A 279 11.95 -5.87 -12.85
C THR A 279 10.76 -6.59 -13.47
N GLY A 280 9.92 -5.87 -14.20
CA GLY A 280 8.65 -6.34 -14.75
C GLY A 280 7.49 -6.32 -13.76
N ALA A 281 7.71 -5.83 -12.54
CA ALA A 281 6.65 -5.64 -11.56
C ALA A 281 5.98 -4.28 -11.75
N ASP A 282 4.66 -4.30 -11.79
CA ASP A 282 3.82 -3.11 -11.77
C ASP A 282 3.48 -2.70 -10.34
N HIS A 283 2.85 -1.53 -10.18
CA HIS A 283 2.49 -1.03 -8.85
C HIS A 283 1.61 -2.00 -8.04
N ASP A 284 0.66 -2.69 -8.69
CA ASP A 284 -0.21 -3.69 -8.05
C ASP A 284 0.44 -5.08 -7.92
N VAL A 285 1.74 -5.15 -7.67
CA VAL A 285 2.52 -6.39 -7.56
C VAL A 285 1.94 -7.41 -6.55
N PRO A 286 1.23 -7.05 -5.47
CA PRO A 286 0.54 -8.02 -4.62
C PRO A 286 -0.54 -8.83 -5.35
N LEU A 287 -1.16 -8.25 -6.40
CA LEU A 287 -2.11 -8.95 -7.26
C LEU A 287 -1.40 -9.64 -8.43
N GLN A 288 -0.38 -9.01 -8.98
CA GLN A 288 0.40 -9.50 -10.11
C GLN A 288 1.22 -10.75 -9.74
N TRP A 289 1.99 -10.69 -8.65
CA TRP A 289 2.90 -11.74 -8.20
C TRP A 289 2.69 -12.11 -6.72
N PRO A 290 1.49 -12.57 -6.33
CA PRO A 290 1.18 -12.83 -4.92
C PRO A 290 2.07 -13.89 -4.28
N ALA A 291 2.56 -14.86 -5.06
CA ALA A 291 3.48 -15.88 -4.56
C ALA A 291 4.86 -15.31 -4.23
N LEU A 292 5.35 -14.34 -5.01
CA LEU A 292 6.64 -13.70 -4.75
C LEU A 292 6.55 -12.81 -3.50
N VAL A 293 5.45 -12.08 -3.34
CA VAL A 293 5.19 -11.27 -2.12
C VAL A 293 5.11 -12.17 -0.89
N ALA A 294 4.37 -13.28 -0.95
CA ALA A 294 4.28 -14.24 0.16
C ALA A 294 5.66 -14.84 0.49
N GLY A 295 6.45 -15.22 -0.52
CA GLY A 295 7.81 -15.73 -0.34
C GLY A 295 8.75 -14.72 0.30
N LEU A 296 8.63 -13.43 -0.03
CA LEU A 296 9.36 -12.38 0.67
C LEU A 296 8.96 -12.29 2.15
N VAL A 297 7.66 -12.31 2.45
CA VAL A 297 7.17 -12.28 3.84
C VAL A 297 7.71 -13.48 4.64
N GLU A 298 7.71 -14.69 4.08
CA GLU A 298 8.31 -15.86 4.72
C GLU A 298 9.82 -15.66 4.96
N THR A 299 10.54 -15.12 4.00
CA THR A 299 11.98 -14.79 4.15
C THR A 299 12.21 -13.82 5.31
N VAL A 300 11.34 -12.82 5.46
CA VAL A 300 11.40 -11.85 6.56
C VAL A 300 11.15 -12.53 7.91
N LEU A 301 10.16 -13.41 8.00
CA LEU A 301 9.85 -14.15 9.23
C LEU A 301 10.99 -15.08 9.65
N GLU A 302 11.71 -15.65 8.68
CA GLU A 302 12.84 -16.54 8.91
C GLU A 302 14.15 -15.81 9.22
N HIS A 303 14.19 -14.50 9.06
CA HIS A 303 15.41 -13.73 9.34
C HIS A 303 15.83 -13.89 10.81
N PRO A 304 17.14 -14.05 11.11
CA PRO A 304 17.62 -14.29 12.48
C PRO A 304 17.12 -13.30 13.52
N ASP A 305 17.04 -12.02 13.15
CA ASP A 305 16.55 -10.97 14.06
C ASP A 305 15.05 -11.07 14.34
N ASN A 306 14.29 -11.83 13.54
CA ASN A 306 12.84 -12.01 13.65
C ASN A 306 12.46 -13.39 14.22
N ARG A 307 13.39 -14.32 14.29
CA ARG A 307 13.17 -15.58 15.01
C ARG A 307 13.07 -15.24 16.49
N GLY A 308 11.90 -15.50 17.09
CA GLY A 308 11.77 -15.46 18.53
C GLY A 308 12.85 -16.35 19.15
N GLU A 309 13.38 -15.95 20.30
CA GLU A 309 14.25 -16.83 21.08
C GLU A 309 13.47 -18.13 21.33
N THR A 310 13.85 -19.19 20.63
CA THR A 310 13.37 -20.53 20.94
C THR A 310 14.04 -20.91 22.25
N GLU A 311 13.31 -20.74 23.38
CA GLU A 311 13.66 -21.44 24.62
C GLU A 311 13.51 -22.94 24.45
#